data_7eafc2b93b70a24f7e0b87a1a6b2e557
#
_entry.id   7eafc2b93b70a24f7e0b87a1a6b2e557
#
_cell.length_a   1.000
_cell.length_b   1.000
_cell.length_c   1.000
_cell.angle_alpha   90.00
_cell.angle_beta   90.00
_cell.angle_gamma   90.00
#
_symmetry.space_group_name_H-M   'P 1'
#
loop_
_entity.id
_entity.type
_entity.pdbx_description
1 polymer ?
#
loop_
_entity_poly.entity_id
_entity_poly.type
_entity_poly.pdbx_seq_one_letter_code
_entity_poly.pdbx_strand_id
1 'polypeptide(L)'
;MLSHRILAGIFYKPFPGITWQYSASENIVYLTFDDGPYPPVTKPLLEMLNALGVPATFFLSGESLFRYRRELPELDYSPHQVGSHFYRHVSLFFTGPRKLQKGLRLTDRLISRYLHRETRFFRPPYGIFNPRHFPTLQEAGKKMVLWSLMAYDFKWEAGRILRHLCDSARPGDIIVFHDSPKTEKVLLEVLPRFIDFCRERGWGFGQVN
;
A
#
# COMPACT_ATOMS: atom_id res chain seq x y z
N MET A 1 18.35 16.90 5.92
CA MET A 1 17.13 16.66 5.12
C MET A 1 16.00 16.34 6.09
N LEU A 2 14.87 17.05 6.05
CA LEU A 2 13.71 16.71 6.89
C LEU A 2 13.27 15.28 6.60
N SER A 3 12.99 14.48 7.63
CA SER A 3 12.55 13.09 7.43
C SER A 3 11.22 13.08 6.68
N HIS A 4 10.98 12.05 5.85
CA HIS A 4 9.73 11.89 5.10
C HIS A 4 8.51 11.99 6.02
N ARG A 5 8.61 11.48 7.25
CA ARG A 5 7.55 11.55 8.28
C ARG A 5 7.21 12.98 8.69
N ILE A 6 8.20 13.86 8.85
CA ILE A 6 7.97 15.28 9.19
C ILE A 6 7.24 15.96 8.03
N LEU A 7 7.68 15.71 6.80
CA LEU A 7 7.01 16.24 5.61
C LEU A 7 5.58 15.70 5.49
N ALA A 8 5.39 14.39 5.67
CA ALA A 8 4.06 13.76 5.67
C ALA A 8 3.14 14.39 6.73
N GLY A 9 3.63 14.59 7.96
CA GLY A 9 2.86 15.26 9.01
C GLY A 9 2.46 16.68 8.66
N ILE A 10 3.34 17.47 8.06
CA ILE A 10 3.05 18.84 7.63
C ILE A 10 2.01 18.85 6.51
N PHE A 11 2.14 17.96 5.52
CA PHE A 11 1.28 17.97 4.33
C PHE A 11 -0.07 17.28 4.54
N TYR A 12 -0.15 16.22 5.36
CA TYR A 12 -1.37 15.40 5.49
C TYR A 12 -2.20 15.71 6.74
N LYS A 13 -1.56 16.14 7.83
CA LYS A 13 -2.26 16.49 9.08
C LYS A 13 -3.39 17.52 8.92
N PRO A 14 -3.32 18.50 8.00
CA PRO A 14 -4.41 19.45 7.77
C PRO A 14 -5.66 18.83 7.14
N PHE A 15 -5.59 17.60 6.63
CA PHE A 15 -6.71 16.97 5.92
C PHE A 15 -7.35 15.87 6.79
N PRO A 16 -8.45 16.17 7.51
CA PRO A 16 -9.23 15.14 8.20
C PRO A 16 -9.78 14.16 7.15
N GLY A 17 -9.60 12.87 7.37
CA GLY A 17 -10.02 11.82 6.43
C GLY A 17 -8.87 11.18 5.64
N ILE A 18 -7.62 11.57 5.91
CA ILE A 18 -6.42 10.86 5.45
C ILE A 18 -5.82 10.08 6.62
N THR A 19 -5.69 8.78 6.45
CA THR A 19 -4.87 7.95 7.34
C THR A 19 -3.46 7.84 6.73
N TRP A 20 -2.44 8.30 7.43
CA TRP A 20 -1.05 8.25 6.99
C TRP A 20 -0.09 7.66 8.03
N GLN A 21 -0.57 7.54 9.26
CA GLN A 21 0.14 6.96 10.40
C GLN A 21 -0.88 6.59 11.47
N TYR A 22 -0.61 5.57 12.27
CA TYR A 22 -1.36 5.19 13.46
C TYR A 22 -0.63 5.59 14.74
N SER A 23 -1.27 5.32 15.88
CA SER A 23 -0.64 5.50 17.18
C SER A 23 0.52 4.53 17.38
N ALA A 24 1.61 4.99 17.97
CA ALA A 24 2.75 4.15 18.32
C ALA A 24 2.50 3.26 19.57
N SER A 25 1.38 3.48 20.29
CA SER A 25 1.12 2.82 21.57
C SER A 25 0.94 1.31 21.51
N GLU A 26 0.61 0.76 20.34
CA GLU A 26 0.33 -0.67 20.13
C GLU A 26 1.55 -1.48 19.68
N ASN A 27 2.71 -0.84 19.49
CA ASN A 27 3.92 -1.47 18.94
C ASN A 27 3.69 -2.21 17.61
N ILE A 28 2.82 -1.67 16.75
CA ILE A 28 2.45 -2.26 15.45
C ILE A 28 3.03 -1.41 14.32
N VAL A 29 3.54 -2.06 13.27
CA VAL A 29 3.86 -1.47 11.97
C VAL A 29 2.93 -2.03 10.90
N TYR A 30 2.65 -1.22 9.87
CA TYR A 30 1.68 -1.54 8.83
C TYR A 30 2.40 -1.63 7.49
N LEU A 31 2.62 -2.87 7.02
CA LEU A 31 3.22 -3.09 5.70
C LEU A 31 2.16 -2.90 4.62
N THR A 32 2.46 -2.08 3.63
CA THR A 32 1.54 -1.83 2.52
C THR A 32 2.27 -1.95 1.19
N PHE A 33 1.59 -2.48 0.16
CA PHE A 33 2.13 -2.73 -1.17
C PHE A 33 1.27 -2.07 -2.22
N ASP A 34 1.88 -1.31 -3.13
CA ASP A 34 1.20 -0.58 -4.19
C ASP A 34 1.53 -1.19 -5.58
N ASP A 35 0.75 -0.84 -6.61
CA ASP A 35 0.90 -1.17 -8.03
C ASP A 35 0.43 -2.57 -8.46
N GLY A 36 0.42 -3.54 -7.58
CA GLY A 36 0.05 -4.93 -7.88
C GLY A 36 -1.37 -5.14 -8.43
N PRO A 37 -1.68 -6.38 -8.81
CA PRO A 37 -0.79 -7.53 -8.80
C PRO A 37 0.22 -7.55 -9.96
N TYR A 38 1.43 -7.99 -9.67
CA TYR A 38 2.39 -8.47 -10.65
C TYR A 38 2.83 -9.88 -10.25
N PRO A 39 2.21 -10.95 -10.79
CA PRO A 39 2.34 -12.32 -10.28
C PRO A 39 3.77 -12.81 -10.02
N PRO A 40 4.79 -12.47 -10.86
CA PRO A 40 6.16 -12.89 -10.57
C PRO A 40 6.72 -12.38 -9.22
N VAL A 41 6.19 -11.26 -8.71
CA VAL A 41 6.55 -10.70 -7.39
C VAL A 41 5.44 -10.94 -6.37
N THR A 42 4.19 -10.71 -6.74
CA THR A 42 3.05 -10.78 -5.82
C THR A 42 2.85 -12.18 -5.26
N LYS A 43 2.99 -13.23 -6.09
CA LYS A 43 2.79 -14.61 -5.62
C LYS A 43 3.81 -15.02 -4.54
N PRO A 44 5.13 -14.99 -4.78
CA PRO A 44 6.10 -15.34 -3.75
C PRO A 44 6.07 -14.38 -2.55
N LEU A 45 5.66 -13.11 -2.73
CA LEU A 45 5.45 -12.18 -1.63
C LEU A 45 4.31 -12.63 -0.72
N LEU A 46 3.15 -12.99 -1.27
CA LEU A 46 2.01 -13.49 -0.51
C LEU A 46 2.35 -14.80 0.19
N GLU A 47 2.98 -15.76 -0.50
CA GLU A 47 3.43 -17.03 0.08
C GLU A 47 4.35 -16.80 1.29
N MET A 48 5.31 -15.89 1.18
CA MET A 48 6.22 -15.53 2.27
C MET A 48 5.47 -14.88 3.45
N LEU A 49 4.63 -13.88 3.20
CA LEU A 49 3.89 -13.19 4.26
C LEU A 49 2.92 -14.15 4.97
N ASN A 50 2.25 -15.02 4.22
CA ASN A 50 1.35 -16.06 4.77
C ASN A 50 2.12 -17.04 5.64
N ALA A 51 3.26 -17.55 5.17
CA ALA A 51 4.09 -18.48 5.94
C ALA A 51 4.64 -17.84 7.22
N LEU A 52 4.94 -16.54 7.19
CA LEU A 52 5.41 -15.79 8.35
C LEU A 52 4.26 -15.31 9.27
N GLY A 53 2.99 -15.47 8.89
CA GLY A 53 1.85 -14.97 9.64
C GLY A 53 1.84 -13.43 9.77
N VAL A 54 2.33 -12.73 8.74
CA VAL A 54 2.43 -11.27 8.72
C VAL A 54 1.29 -10.67 7.89
N PRO A 55 0.28 -10.06 8.53
CA PRO A 55 -0.79 -9.37 7.81
C PRO A 55 -0.27 -8.11 7.13
N ALA A 56 -0.82 -7.78 5.96
CA ALA A 56 -0.45 -6.62 5.17
C ALA A 56 -1.65 -6.01 4.45
N THR A 57 -1.46 -4.86 3.79
CA THR A 57 -2.49 -4.24 2.95
C THR A 57 -1.95 -4.02 1.54
N PHE A 58 -2.70 -4.47 0.54
CA PHE A 58 -2.34 -4.34 -0.87
C PHE A 58 -3.26 -3.34 -1.56
N PHE A 59 -2.70 -2.27 -2.12
CA PHE A 59 -3.42 -1.29 -2.93
C PHE A 59 -3.27 -1.66 -4.41
N LEU A 60 -4.30 -2.31 -4.95
CA LEU A 60 -4.25 -2.94 -6.27
C LEU A 60 -4.64 -1.96 -7.38
N SER A 61 -3.88 -1.96 -8.47
CA SER A 61 -4.17 -1.23 -9.70
C SER A 61 -5.22 -1.97 -10.54
N GLY A 62 -6.23 -1.25 -11.02
CA GLY A 62 -7.25 -1.85 -11.88
C GLY A 62 -6.69 -2.38 -13.20
N GLU A 63 -5.69 -1.71 -13.77
CA GLU A 63 -5.03 -2.16 -15.00
C GLU A 63 -4.26 -3.46 -14.78
N SER A 64 -3.55 -3.60 -13.65
CA SER A 64 -2.84 -4.84 -13.27
C SER A 64 -3.83 -5.98 -12.99
N LEU A 65 -4.90 -5.73 -12.24
CA LEU A 65 -5.98 -6.71 -12.01
C LEU A 65 -6.57 -7.24 -13.33
N PHE A 66 -6.82 -6.36 -14.30
CA PHE A 66 -7.35 -6.79 -15.60
C PHE A 66 -6.32 -7.55 -16.41
N ARG A 67 -5.07 -7.09 -16.41
CA ARG A 67 -3.96 -7.72 -17.13
C ARG A 67 -3.71 -9.15 -16.66
N TYR A 68 -3.63 -9.36 -15.37
CA TYR A 68 -3.29 -10.63 -14.73
C TYR A 68 -4.51 -11.40 -14.18
N ARG A 69 -5.70 -11.13 -14.74
CA ARG A 69 -6.97 -11.71 -14.27
C ARG A 69 -7.04 -13.23 -14.28
N ARG A 70 -6.21 -13.90 -15.11
CA ARG A 70 -6.16 -15.36 -15.21
C ARG A 70 -5.33 -15.98 -14.10
N GLU A 71 -4.35 -15.25 -13.60
CA GLU A 71 -3.42 -15.66 -12.54
C GLU A 71 -3.95 -15.32 -11.13
N LEU A 72 -4.97 -14.46 -11.02
CA LEU A 72 -5.52 -14.04 -9.71
C LEU A 72 -6.00 -15.19 -8.82
N PRO A 73 -6.58 -16.29 -9.35
CA PRO A 73 -6.96 -17.42 -8.49
C PRO A 73 -5.80 -18.10 -7.76
N GLU A 74 -4.56 -17.90 -8.21
CA GLU A 74 -3.35 -18.43 -7.59
C GLU A 74 -2.77 -17.51 -6.50
N LEU A 75 -3.33 -16.31 -6.32
CA LEU A 75 -2.86 -15.30 -5.39
C LEU A 75 -3.71 -15.29 -4.12
N ASP A 76 -3.17 -15.82 -3.03
CA ASP A 76 -3.90 -15.91 -1.76
C ASP A 76 -3.79 -14.60 -0.94
N TYR A 77 -4.74 -13.70 -1.17
CA TYR A 77 -4.91 -12.49 -0.37
C TYR A 77 -5.74 -12.71 0.92
N SER A 78 -6.15 -13.94 1.25
CA SER A 78 -7.11 -14.17 2.34
C SER A 78 -6.71 -13.57 3.68
N PRO A 79 -5.44 -13.63 4.12
CA PRO A 79 -5.00 -13.00 5.36
C PRO A 79 -4.72 -11.50 5.26
N HIS A 80 -4.88 -10.90 4.08
CA HIS A 80 -4.47 -9.52 3.83
C HIS A 80 -5.65 -8.61 3.54
N GLN A 81 -5.49 -7.32 3.83
CA GLN A 81 -6.43 -6.28 3.42
C GLN A 81 -6.16 -5.87 1.97
N VAL A 82 -7.23 -5.58 1.23
CA VAL A 82 -7.13 -5.09 -0.15
C VAL A 82 -7.73 -3.68 -0.24
N GLY A 83 -7.02 -2.79 -0.93
CA GLY A 83 -7.43 -1.43 -1.26
C GLY A 83 -7.36 -1.15 -2.76
N SER A 84 -7.92 -0.02 -3.18
CA SER A 84 -7.86 0.47 -4.56
C SER A 84 -6.68 1.42 -4.75
N HIS A 85 -5.84 1.17 -5.77
CA HIS A 85 -4.79 2.09 -6.22
C HIS A 85 -5.17 2.81 -7.51
N PHE A 86 -6.46 3.07 -7.70
CA PHE A 86 -7.04 3.57 -8.93
C PHE A 86 -6.97 2.58 -10.10
N TYR A 87 -7.51 2.98 -11.28
CA TYR A 87 -7.49 2.09 -12.44
C TYR A 87 -6.15 2.09 -13.15
N ARG A 88 -5.56 3.29 -13.39
CA ARG A 88 -4.24 3.48 -14.00
C ARG A 88 -3.32 4.24 -13.09
N HIS A 89 -2.04 3.89 -13.08
CA HIS A 89 -1.03 4.57 -12.29
C HIS A 89 -0.65 5.94 -12.93
N VAL A 90 -1.52 6.94 -12.74
CA VAL A 90 -1.37 8.33 -13.24
C VAL A 90 -1.60 9.33 -12.14
N SER A 91 -0.97 10.51 -12.21
CA SER A 91 -1.26 11.60 -11.27
C SER A 91 -2.74 12.00 -11.35
N LEU A 92 -3.38 12.08 -10.18
CA LEU A 92 -4.79 12.45 -10.09
C LEU A 92 -5.02 13.93 -9.84
N PHE A 93 -3.98 14.75 -9.66
CA PHE A 93 -4.11 16.16 -9.25
C PHE A 93 -5.12 16.96 -10.08
N PHE A 94 -5.10 16.78 -11.40
CA PHE A 94 -6.01 17.45 -12.34
C PHE A 94 -7.21 16.58 -12.74
N THR A 95 -7.44 15.45 -12.05
CA THR A 95 -8.56 14.55 -12.38
C THR A 95 -9.87 15.11 -11.81
N GLY A 96 -10.85 15.34 -12.68
CA GLY A 96 -12.18 15.78 -12.26
C GLY A 96 -13.01 14.66 -11.58
N PRO A 97 -14.08 15.03 -10.82
CA PRO A 97 -14.87 14.09 -10.02
C PRO A 97 -15.43 12.92 -10.81
N ARG A 98 -15.99 13.16 -12.00
CA ARG A 98 -16.57 12.09 -12.85
C ARG A 98 -15.52 11.04 -13.27
N LYS A 99 -14.31 11.48 -13.63
CA LYS A 99 -13.22 10.60 -14.03
C LYS A 99 -12.68 9.84 -12.83
N LEU A 100 -12.55 10.50 -11.68
CA LEU A 100 -12.16 9.87 -10.41
C LEU A 100 -13.16 8.77 -10.04
N GLN A 101 -14.45 9.08 -10.00
CA GLN A 101 -15.51 8.13 -9.68
C GLN A 101 -15.53 6.92 -10.63
N LYS A 102 -15.36 7.17 -11.95
CA LYS A 102 -15.26 6.09 -12.94
C LYS A 102 -14.08 5.16 -12.67
N GLY A 103 -12.90 5.72 -12.39
CA GLY A 103 -11.68 4.92 -12.10
C GLY A 103 -11.81 4.10 -10.84
N LEU A 104 -12.36 4.68 -9.74
CA LEU A 104 -12.63 3.95 -8.50
C LEU A 104 -13.59 2.79 -8.75
N ARG A 105 -14.76 3.04 -9.37
CA ARG A 105 -15.76 1.99 -9.67
C ARG A 105 -15.21 0.86 -10.54
N LEU A 106 -14.36 1.17 -11.53
CA LEU A 106 -13.76 0.14 -12.37
C LEU A 106 -12.83 -0.76 -11.57
N THR A 107 -11.98 -0.19 -10.74
CA THR A 107 -11.06 -0.97 -9.89
C THR A 107 -11.83 -1.80 -8.87
N ASP A 108 -12.83 -1.22 -8.20
CA ASP A 108 -13.66 -1.94 -7.23
C ASP A 108 -14.41 -3.11 -7.86
N ARG A 109 -14.94 -2.93 -9.08
CA ARG A 109 -15.58 -4.03 -9.82
C ARG A 109 -14.63 -5.16 -10.14
N LEU A 110 -13.36 -4.86 -10.45
CA LEU A 110 -12.36 -5.90 -10.72
C LEU A 110 -11.97 -6.62 -9.42
N ILE A 111 -11.77 -5.89 -8.32
CA ILE A 111 -11.52 -6.47 -7.00
C ILE A 111 -12.69 -7.38 -6.59
N SER A 112 -13.92 -6.89 -6.67
CA SER A 112 -15.11 -7.68 -6.33
C SER A 112 -15.26 -8.91 -7.23
N ARG A 113 -15.07 -8.76 -8.54
CA ARG A 113 -15.24 -9.83 -9.51
C ARG A 113 -14.21 -10.97 -9.36
N TYR A 114 -12.95 -10.63 -9.13
CA TYR A 114 -11.86 -11.60 -9.21
C TYR A 114 -11.34 -12.04 -7.85
N LEU A 115 -11.47 -11.19 -6.83
CA LEU A 115 -11.00 -11.51 -5.46
C LEU A 115 -12.18 -11.73 -4.49
N HIS A 116 -13.43 -11.54 -4.94
CA HIS A 116 -14.65 -11.65 -4.12
C HIS A 116 -14.61 -10.79 -2.85
N ARG A 117 -14.06 -9.57 -2.97
CA ARG A 117 -13.87 -8.63 -1.87
C ARG A 117 -14.43 -7.25 -2.17
N GLU A 118 -14.82 -6.57 -1.12
CA GLU A 118 -15.09 -5.14 -1.13
C GLU A 118 -13.92 -4.39 -0.51
N THR A 119 -13.69 -3.16 -0.96
CA THR A 119 -12.65 -2.32 -0.38
C THR A 119 -13.16 -0.94 -0.02
N ARG A 120 -12.80 -0.51 1.20
CA ARG A 120 -13.07 0.85 1.70
C ARG A 120 -11.85 1.76 1.56
N PHE A 121 -10.68 1.21 1.24
CA PHE A 121 -9.43 1.96 1.22
C PHE A 121 -9.04 2.34 -0.20
N PHE A 122 -8.53 3.54 -0.31
CA PHE A 122 -8.03 4.11 -1.55
C PHE A 122 -6.68 4.79 -1.30
N ARG A 123 -5.70 4.49 -2.13
CA ARG A 123 -4.44 5.22 -2.17
C ARG A 123 -4.25 5.80 -3.56
N PRO A 124 -4.11 7.14 -3.69
CA PRO A 124 -3.87 7.75 -5.00
C PRO A 124 -2.45 7.40 -5.48
N PRO A 125 -2.26 7.11 -6.78
CA PRO A 125 -0.93 6.96 -7.37
C PRO A 125 -0.02 8.13 -7.02
N TYR A 126 1.24 7.82 -6.70
CA TYR A 126 2.26 8.79 -6.23
C TYR A 126 1.91 9.48 -4.90
N GLY A 127 0.83 9.14 -4.21
CA GLY A 127 0.30 9.90 -3.08
C GLY A 127 -0.24 11.28 -3.47
N ILE A 128 -0.43 11.54 -4.77
CA ILE A 128 -0.85 12.84 -5.28
C ILE A 128 -2.37 12.89 -5.42
N PHE A 129 -2.98 13.83 -4.70
CA PHE A 129 -4.42 14.07 -4.72
C PHE A 129 -4.74 15.56 -4.80
N ASN A 130 -6.00 15.89 -5.04
CA ASN A 130 -6.54 17.24 -4.93
C ASN A 130 -7.62 17.25 -3.83
N PRO A 131 -7.67 18.22 -2.92
CA PRO A 131 -8.71 18.31 -1.89
C PRO A 131 -10.15 18.22 -2.43
N ARG A 132 -10.36 18.63 -3.68
CA ARG A 132 -11.67 18.49 -4.36
C ARG A 132 -12.10 17.04 -4.59
N HIS A 133 -11.21 16.05 -4.34
CA HIS A 133 -11.53 14.62 -4.44
C HIS A 133 -12.31 14.10 -3.22
N PHE A 134 -12.23 14.76 -2.06
CA PHE A 134 -12.86 14.26 -0.83
C PHE A 134 -14.37 14.00 -0.94
N PRO A 135 -15.21 14.89 -1.51
CA PRO A 135 -16.63 14.59 -1.68
C PRO A 135 -16.84 13.32 -2.51
N THR A 136 -16.12 13.16 -3.62
CA THR A 136 -16.24 11.97 -4.48
C THR A 136 -15.79 10.69 -3.77
N LEU A 137 -14.75 10.75 -2.94
CA LEU A 137 -14.30 9.62 -2.13
C LEU A 137 -15.32 9.27 -1.05
N GLN A 138 -15.90 10.25 -0.38
CA GLN A 138 -16.94 10.07 0.62
C GLN A 138 -18.20 9.43 0.01
N GLU A 139 -18.68 9.93 -1.14
CA GLU A 139 -19.80 9.32 -1.89
C GLU A 139 -19.51 7.89 -2.33
N ALA A 140 -18.25 7.56 -2.61
CA ALA A 140 -17.80 6.22 -2.95
C ALA A 140 -17.51 5.33 -1.73
N GLY A 141 -17.70 5.83 -0.50
CA GLY A 141 -17.42 5.12 0.75
C GLY A 141 -15.92 4.83 0.94
N LYS A 142 -15.03 5.68 0.39
CA LYS A 142 -13.57 5.47 0.42
C LYS A 142 -12.89 6.30 1.49
N LYS A 143 -12.02 5.65 2.26
CA LYS A 143 -11.03 6.29 3.15
C LYS A 143 -9.70 6.40 2.40
N MET A 144 -9.10 7.60 2.38
CA MET A 144 -7.78 7.79 1.77
C MET A 144 -6.69 7.33 2.75
N VAL A 145 -5.79 6.48 2.26
CA VAL A 145 -4.63 5.99 3.03
C VAL A 145 -3.35 6.36 2.29
N LEU A 146 -2.47 7.07 2.98
CA LEU A 146 -1.12 7.38 2.51
C LEU A 146 -0.08 6.60 3.34
N TRP A 147 1.12 7.12 3.52
CA TRP A 147 2.20 6.47 4.26
C TRP A 147 3.01 7.49 5.05
N SER A 148 3.63 7.05 6.13
CA SER A 148 4.58 7.82 6.92
C SER A 148 6.04 7.49 6.58
N LEU A 149 6.30 6.29 6.03
CA LEU A 149 7.63 5.85 5.62
C LEU A 149 7.59 5.18 4.24
N MET A 150 8.48 5.60 3.35
CA MET A 150 8.66 4.99 2.03
C MET A 150 9.90 4.11 2.03
N ALA A 151 9.77 2.88 1.52
CA ALA A 151 10.90 1.95 1.43
C ALA A 151 11.92 2.30 0.34
N TYR A 152 11.48 3.01 -0.73
CA TYR A 152 12.27 3.29 -1.93
C TYR A 152 12.76 2.04 -2.68
N ASP A 153 12.02 0.94 -2.57
CA ASP A 153 12.30 -0.36 -3.16
C ASP A 153 12.36 -0.36 -4.70
N PHE A 154 11.69 0.59 -5.35
CA PHE A 154 11.74 0.80 -6.80
C PHE A 154 13.01 1.54 -7.28
N LYS A 155 13.88 1.98 -6.36
CA LYS A 155 15.02 2.88 -6.68
C LYS A 155 16.34 2.47 -6.05
N TRP A 156 16.31 1.91 -4.85
CA TRP A 156 17.52 1.60 -4.09
C TRP A 156 17.81 0.11 -4.08
N GLU A 157 19.06 -0.24 -3.79
CA GLU A 157 19.49 -1.62 -3.59
C GLU A 157 19.10 -2.13 -2.20
N ALA A 158 18.97 -3.44 -2.06
CA ALA A 158 18.45 -4.12 -0.87
C ALA A 158 19.16 -3.68 0.44
N GLY A 159 20.47 -3.64 0.46
CA GLY A 159 21.23 -3.24 1.67
C GLY A 159 20.97 -1.79 2.09
N ARG A 160 20.72 -0.87 1.14
CA ARG A 160 20.36 0.52 1.44
C ARG A 160 18.94 0.65 1.94
N ILE A 161 18.01 -0.10 1.32
CA ILE A 161 16.60 -0.15 1.74
C ILE A 161 16.53 -0.64 3.18
N LEU A 162 17.18 -1.76 3.48
CA LEU A 162 17.16 -2.35 4.81
C LEU A 162 17.71 -1.39 5.87
N ARG A 163 18.87 -0.79 5.65
CA ARG A 163 19.41 0.21 6.59
C ARG A 163 18.43 1.36 6.80
N HIS A 164 17.88 1.92 5.73
CA HIS A 164 16.90 3.02 5.82
C HIS A 164 15.69 2.64 6.63
N LEU A 165 15.12 1.45 6.41
CA LEU A 165 13.97 0.96 7.17
C LEU A 165 14.32 0.74 8.65
N CYS A 166 15.45 0.07 8.93
CA CYS A 166 15.90 -0.19 10.31
C CYS A 166 16.17 1.11 11.10
N ASP A 167 16.72 2.13 10.45
CA ASP A 167 17.04 3.41 11.09
C ASP A 167 15.78 4.29 11.29
N SER A 168 14.83 4.19 10.36
CA SER A 168 13.71 5.15 10.27
C SER A 168 12.39 4.63 10.81
N ALA A 169 12.12 3.32 10.69
CA ALA A 169 10.82 2.77 11.09
C ALA A 169 10.53 2.93 12.58
N ARG A 170 9.26 3.15 12.90
CA ARG A 170 8.73 3.25 14.27
C ARG A 170 7.36 2.57 14.33
N PRO A 171 6.92 2.12 15.50
CA PRO A 171 5.53 1.71 15.69
C PRO A 171 4.56 2.79 15.23
N GLY A 172 3.44 2.37 14.65
CA GLY A 172 2.43 3.24 14.05
C GLY A 172 2.72 3.62 12.60
N ASP A 173 3.91 3.34 12.05
CA ASP A 173 4.20 3.68 10.66
C ASP A 173 3.40 2.82 9.69
N ILE A 174 2.81 3.50 8.70
CA ILE A 174 2.37 2.89 7.46
C ILE A 174 3.55 2.96 6.49
N ILE A 175 4.10 1.80 6.14
CA ILE A 175 5.28 1.67 5.31
C ILE A 175 4.85 1.25 3.90
N VAL A 176 5.24 2.03 2.88
CA VAL A 176 4.93 1.71 1.49
C VAL A 176 6.09 1.01 0.80
N PHE A 177 5.76 -0.14 0.23
CA PHE A 177 6.52 -0.93 -0.73
C PHE A 177 5.72 -1.04 -2.03
N HIS A 178 6.26 -1.71 -3.04
CA HIS A 178 5.59 -1.92 -4.32
C HIS A 178 5.77 -3.38 -4.76
N ASP A 179 4.69 -4.03 -5.20
CA ASP A 179 4.73 -5.36 -5.83
C ASP A 179 4.64 -5.22 -7.36
N SER A 180 5.72 -4.78 -7.95
CA SER A 180 5.82 -4.40 -9.37
C SER A 180 7.10 -4.94 -10.03
N PRO A 181 7.22 -4.89 -11.38
CA PRO A 181 8.45 -5.34 -12.06
C PRO A 181 9.75 -4.69 -11.55
N LYS A 182 9.67 -3.47 -11.00
CA LYS A 182 10.84 -2.73 -10.52
C LYS A 182 11.40 -3.29 -9.22
N THR A 183 10.61 -4.03 -8.45
CA THR A 183 10.96 -4.49 -7.10
C THR A 183 11.26 -5.98 -7.04
N GLU A 184 11.18 -6.69 -8.17
CA GLU A 184 11.36 -8.15 -8.28
C GLU A 184 12.64 -8.67 -7.60
N LYS A 185 13.75 -7.94 -7.74
CA LYS A 185 15.06 -8.37 -7.22
C LYS A 185 15.29 -8.05 -5.74
N VAL A 186 14.57 -7.07 -5.19
CA VAL A 186 14.92 -6.52 -3.86
C VAL A 186 13.89 -6.83 -2.79
N LEU A 187 12.62 -6.97 -3.16
CA LEU A 187 11.52 -7.05 -2.19
C LEU A 187 11.62 -8.31 -1.32
N LEU A 188 11.83 -9.46 -1.95
CA LEU A 188 11.93 -10.76 -1.25
C LEU A 188 13.25 -10.91 -0.47
N GLU A 189 14.26 -10.12 -0.77
CA GLU A 189 15.50 -10.08 0.01
C GLU A 189 15.34 -9.19 1.26
N VAL A 190 14.68 -8.04 1.11
CA VAL A 190 14.58 -7.02 2.16
C VAL A 190 13.55 -7.39 3.22
N LEU A 191 12.36 -7.84 2.79
CA LEU A 191 11.22 -8.00 3.70
C LEU A 191 11.45 -9.00 4.83
N PRO A 192 11.97 -10.23 4.62
CA PRO A 192 12.22 -11.16 5.71
C PRO A 192 13.11 -10.56 6.79
N ARG A 193 14.21 -9.93 6.38
CA ARG A 193 15.18 -9.29 7.29
C ARG A 193 14.58 -8.10 8.05
N PHE A 194 13.72 -7.32 7.40
CA PHE A 194 13.02 -6.23 8.06
C PHE A 194 11.93 -6.74 9.03
N ILE A 195 11.25 -7.83 8.69
CA ILE A 195 10.27 -8.48 9.57
C ILE A 195 10.97 -8.99 10.83
N ASP A 196 12.12 -9.67 10.69
CA ASP A 196 12.91 -10.14 11.83
C ASP A 196 13.38 -8.98 12.70
N PHE A 197 13.89 -7.90 12.11
CA PHE A 197 14.25 -6.67 12.83
C PHE A 197 13.09 -6.10 13.65
N CYS A 198 11.87 -6.09 13.11
CA CYS A 198 10.69 -5.62 13.84
C CYS A 198 10.35 -6.56 15.02
N ARG A 199 10.39 -7.87 14.79
CA ARG A 199 10.11 -8.87 15.82
C ARG A 199 11.10 -8.83 16.98
N GLU A 200 12.40 -8.65 16.70
CA GLU A 200 13.45 -8.49 17.71
C GLU A 200 13.20 -7.28 18.62
N ARG A 201 12.42 -6.28 18.16
CA ARG A 201 12.01 -5.10 18.93
C ARG A 201 10.65 -5.26 19.60
N GLY A 202 10.05 -6.42 19.51
CA GLY A 202 8.70 -6.67 20.06
C GLY A 202 7.60 -5.95 19.26
N TRP A 203 7.84 -5.62 17.98
CA TRP A 203 6.82 -5.00 17.13
C TRP A 203 6.00 -6.06 16.40
N GLY A 204 4.69 -5.87 16.41
CA GLY A 204 3.75 -6.64 15.62
C GLY A 204 3.47 -6.01 14.26
N PHE A 205 2.60 -6.69 13.48
CA PHE A 205 2.16 -6.23 12.17
C PHE A 205 0.65 -6.11 12.13
N GLY A 206 0.14 -5.09 11.44
CA GLY A 206 -1.29 -4.83 11.31
C GLY A 206 -1.69 -4.51 9.87
N GLN A 207 -3.02 -4.48 9.67
CA GLN A 207 -3.64 -4.01 8.43
C GLN A 207 -4.21 -2.61 8.64
N VAL A 208 -4.29 -1.81 7.57
CA VAL A 208 -5.00 -0.53 7.65
C VAL A 208 -6.50 -0.76 7.95
N ASN A 209 -7.10 0.10 8.77
CA ASN A 209 -8.46 -0.03 9.28
C ASN A 209 -9.23 1.30 9.29
#